data_f41884e50c7a4f30a6bd42d9ce18fe42
#
_entry.id   f41884e50c7a4f30a6bd42d9ce18fe42
#
_cell.length_a   1.000
_cell.length_b   1.000
_cell.length_c   1.000
_cell.angle_alpha   90.00
_cell.angle_beta   90.00
_cell.angle_gamma   90.00
#
_symmetry.space_group_name_H-M   'P 1'
#
loop_
_entity.id
_entity.type
_entity.pdbx_description
1 polymer ?
#
loop_
_entity_poly.entity_id
_entity_poly.type
_entity_poly.pdbx_seq_one_letter_code
_entity_poly.pdbx_strand_id
1 'polypeptide(L)'
;IMDYTFKTISRKVLGDLHTPVSIYLKVRDVYPKSALLESSDFHGNENSLSYIALCPLASIGINNGECTAVFPDGKSEVTALTGTFNVAEAMNAFLKRFSIEGPDRKVCGLFGYTAFDAVRYFENIPVMEAHHEENDAPDMLYILYKYVLVFNHFKNELTLVELMQSGENSGLQEIETLI
;
A
#
# COMPACT_ATOMS: atom_id res chain seq x y z
N ILE A 1 4.89 -21.04 5.03
CA ILE A 1 5.55 -21.14 3.70
C ILE A 1 5.48 -19.75 3.10
N MET A 2 6.64 -19.15 2.81
CA MET A 2 6.73 -17.88 2.11
C MET A 2 6.60 -18.19 0.62
N ASP A 3 5.52 -17.70 -0.01
CA ASP A 3 5.21 -18.05 -1.40
C ASP A 3 5.76 -17.02 -2.40
N TYR A 4 5.94 -15.77 -1.93
CA TYR A 4 6.34 -14.64 -2.78
C TYR A 4 7.56 -13.94 -2.19
N THR A 5 8.65 -13.94 -2.92
CA THR A 5 9.93 -13.33 -2.50
C THR A 5 10.28 -12.17 -3.42
N PHE A 6 10.57 -11.03 -2.80
CA PHE A 6 10.98 -9.81 -3.49
C PHE A 6 12.31 -9.30 -2.96
N LYS A 7 13.05 -8.63 -3.83
CA LYS A 7 14.22 -7.82 -3.46
C LYS A 7 13.93 -6.36 -3.77
N THR A 8 14.37 -5.47 -2.89
CA THR A 8 14.27 -4.04 -3.15
C THR A 8 15.43 -3.57 -4.01
N ILE A 9 15.12 -2.76 -4.99
CA ILE A 9 16.07 -1.89 -5.66
C ILE A 9 15.59 -0.45 -5.50
N SER A 10 16.51 0.49 -5.46
CA SER A 10 16.16 1.89 -5.28
C SER A 10 17.04 2.83 -6.08
N ARG A 11 16.50 4.02 -6.32
CA ARG A 11 17.19 5.12 -6.96
C ARG A 11 16.83 6.42 -6.26
N LYS A 12 17.83 7.23 -5.96
CA LYS A 12 17.64 8.57 -5.40
C LYS A 12 17.62 9.62 -6.52
N VAL A 13 16.67 10.53 -6.40
CA VAL A 13 16.47 11.66 -7.33
C VAL A 13 16.39 12.94 -6.50
N LEU A 14 16.84 14.05 -7.05
CA LEU A 14 16.69 15.37 -6.43
C LEU A 14 15.21 15.73 -6.31
N GLY A 15 14.79 16.05 -5.09
CA GLY A 15 13.41 16.41 -4.80
C GLY A 15 13.08 17.90 -4.95
N ASP A 16 14.08 18.76 -5.17
CA ASP A 16 13.93 20.23 -5.12
C ASP A 16 12.92 20.81 -6.10
N LEU A 17 12.69 20.13 -7.23
CA LEU A 17 11.74 20.56 -8.26
C LEU A 17 10.38 19.88 -8.16
N HIS A 18 10.16 19.04 -7.16
CA HIS A 18 8.99 18.20 -7.04
C HIS A 18 8.29 18.41 -5.71
N THR A 19 6.97 18.21 -5.72
CA THR A 19 6.17 18.01 -4.51
C THR A 19 5.48 16.66 -4.61
N PRO A 20 5.12 16.01 -3.50
CA PRO A 20 4.38 14.74 -3.55
C PRO A 20 3.12 14.84 -4.39
N VAL A 21 2.37 15.94 -4.25
CA VAL A 21 1.14 16.18 -5.04
C VAL A 21 1.45 16.31 -6.53
N SER A 22 2.50 17.08 -6.90
CA SER A 22 2.86 17.28 -8.31
C SER A 22 3.26 15.96 -8.99
N ILE A 23 4.01 15.11 -8.27
CA ILE A 23 4.37 13.77 -8.75
C ILE A 23 3.11 12.91 -8.87
N TYR A 24 2.26 12.89 -7.85
CA TYR A 24 1.04 12.10 -7.85
C TYR A 24 0.13 12.44 -9.04
N LEU A 25 -0.03 13.72 -9.34
CA LEU A 25 -0.84 14.17 -10.48
C LEU A 25 -0.29 13.70 -11.84
N LYS A 26 1.03 13.54 -11.96
CA LYS A 26 1.65 13.02 -13.18
C LYS A 26 1.50 11.49 -13.33
N VAL A 27 1.55 10.76 -12.21
CA VAL A 27 1.60 9.29 -12.26
C VAL A 27 0.23 8.62 -12.15
N ARG A 28 -0.76 9.25 -11.53
CA ARG A 28 -2.07 8.64 -11.25
C ARG A 28 -2.83 8.20 -12.50
N ASP A 29 -2.68 8.94 -13.62
CA ASP A 29 -3.38 8.63 -14.86
C ASP A 29 -2.69 7.50 -15.64
N VAL A 30 -1.38 7.31 -15.43
CA VAL A 30 -0.59 6.21 -16.00
C VAL A 30 -0.72 4.95 -15.15
N TYR A 31 -0.73 5.12 -13.81
CA TYR A 31 -0.82 4.05 -12.83
C TYR A 31 -2.14 4.15 -12.05
N PRO A 32 -3.24 3.58 -12.57
CA PRO A 32 -4.51 3.56 -11.85
C PRO A 32 -4.37 2.78 -10.53
N LYS A 33 -5.21 3.11 -9.54
CA LYS A 33 -5.15 2.57 -8.16
C LYS A 33 -3.87 2.93 -7.41
N SER A 34 -3.22 4.04 -7.76
CA SER A 34 -2.14 4.62 -6.98
C SER A 34 -2.66 5.27 -5.70
N ALA A 35 -1.77 5.44 -4.72
CA ALA A 35 -2.08 6.08 -3.45
C ALA A 35 -1.07 7.18 -3.13
N LEU A 36 -1.53 8.25 -2.50
CA LEU A 36 -0.72 9.32 -1.93
C LEU A 36 -0.99 9.40 -0.43
N LEU A 37 0.07 9.30 0.37
CA LEU A 37 0.03 9.52 1.81
C LEU A 37 0.98 10.67 2.14
N GLU A 38 0.41 11.80 2.52
CA GLU A 38 1.18 12.97 2.90
C GLU A 38 1.35 13.06 4.42
N SER A 39 2.55 13.46 4.86
CA SER A 39 2.76 13.86 6.23
C SER A 39 2.09 15.22 6.47
N SER A 40 1.28 15.31 7.52
CA SER A 40 0.70 16.59 7.98
C SER A 40 1.69 17.42 8.80
N ASP A 41 2.80 16.84 9.25
CA ASP A 41 3.83 17.52 10.04
C ASP A 41 4.93 18.08 9.14
N PHE A 42 4.74 19.32 8.69
CA PHE A 42 5.71 20.05 7.86
C PHE A 42 6.83 20.70 8.70
N HIS A 43 6.83 20.57 10.01
CA HIS A 43 7.76 21.25 10.88
C HIS A 43 9.01 20.42 11.22
N GLY A 44 9.95 20.35 10.24
CA GLY A 44 11.38 20.22 10.57
C GLY A 44 11.88 18.95 11.22
N ASN A 45 11.07 17.90 11.31
CA ASN A 45 11.52 16.63 11.84
C ASN A 45 12.12 15.74 10.74
N GLU A 46 13.23 15.06 11.04
CA GLU A 46 13.89 14.09 10.16
C GLU A 46 12.95 12.99 9.63
N ASN A 47 11.78 12.82 10.25
CA ASN A 47 10.77 11.82 9.95
C ASN A 47 9.59 12.35 9.11
N SER A 48 9.65 13.57 8.58
CA SER A 48 8.60 14.08 7.71
C SER A 48 8.70 13.46 6.33
N LEU A 49 8.00 12.35 6.13
CA LEU A 49 7.99 11.56 4.90
C LEU A 49 6.60 11.55 4.27
N SER A 50 6.56 11.70 2.94
CA SER A 50 5.35 11.42 2.15
C SER A 50 5.61 10.25 1.22
N TYR A 51 4.55 9.49 0.93
CA TYR A 51 4.65 8.27 0.14
C TYR A 51 3.69 8.33 -1.04
N ILE A 52 4.17 7.89 -2.20
CA ILE A 52 3.34 7.62 -3.38
C ILE A 52 3.56 6.16 -3.75
N ALA A 53 2.46 5.40 -3.77
CA ALA A 53 2.49 3.97 -4.05
C ALA A 53 1.82 3.67 -5.38
N LEU A 54 2.49 2.88 -6.24
CA LEU A 54 2.08 2.61 -7.61
C LEU A 54 2.11 1.11 -7.92
N CYS A 55 1.26 0.65 -8.81
CA CYS A 55 1.16 -0.73 -9.27
C CYS A 55 0.85 -1.74 -8.14
N PRO A 56 -0.42 -1.98 -7.81
CA PRO A 56 -0.81 -3.01 -6.87
C PRO A 56 -0.25 -4.40 -7.26
N LEU A 57 0.43 -5.06 -6.33
CA LEU A 57 0.92 -6.44 -6.47
C LEU A 57 0.01 -7.44 -5.77
N ALA A 58 -0.47 -7.07 -4.60
CA ALA A 58 -1.30 -7.92 -3.76
C ALA A 58 -2.20 -7.05 -2.89
N SER A 59 -3.32 -7.60 -2.45
CA SER A 59 -4.23 -6.86 -1.58
C SER A 59 -4.98 -7.78 -0.64
N ILE A 60 -5.39 -7.24 0.51
CA ILE A 60 -6.34 -7.86 1.41
C ILE A 60 -7.38 -6.83 1.79
N GLY A 61 -8.65 -7.19 1.74
CA GLY A 61 -9.74 -6.28 2.04
C GLY A 61 -10.97 -6.98 2.57
N ILE A 62 -11.84 -6.20 3.19
CA ILE A 62 -13.14 -6.64 3.70
C ILE A 62 -14.21 -5.82 3.00
N ASN A 63 -15.14 -6.52 2.38
CA ASN A 63 -16.30 -5.91 1.73
C ASN A 63 -17.49 -6.88 1.78
N ASN A 64 -18.68 -6.36 2.05
CA ASN A 64 -19.94 -7.13 2.04
C ASN A 64 -19.88 -8.45 2.82
N GLY A 65 -19.24 -8.44 4.00
CA GLY A 65 -19.15 -9.63 4.86
C GLY A 65 -18.16 -10.70 4.42
N GLU A 66 -17.28 -10.37 3.50
CA GLU A 66 -16.22 -11.26 3.01
C GLU A 66 -14.84 -10.61 3.10
N CYS A 67 -13.85 -11.40 3.48
CA CYS A 67 -12.44 -11.04 3.38
C CYS A 67 -11.84 -11.65 2.12
N THR A 68 -11.29 -10.81 1.26
CA THR A 68 -10.66 -11.23 0.01
C THR A 68 -9.18 -10.88 0.01
N ALA A 69 -8.33 -11.88 -0.20
CA ALA A 69 -6.91 -11.72 -0.42
C ALA A 69 -6.57 -12.00 -1.89
N VAL A 70 -5.85 -11.10 -2.54
CA VAL A 70 -5.38 -11.25 -3.92
C VAL A 70 -3.86 -11.25 -3.91
N PHE A 71 -3.26 -12.20 -4.63
CA PHE A 71 -1.82 -12.43 -4.65
C PHE A 71 -1.18 -12.04 -5.98
N PRO A 72 0.18 -11.88 -6.02
CA PRO A 72 0.89 -11.42 -7.21
C PRO A 72 0.72 -12.29 -8.46
N ASP A 73 0.43 -13.58 -8.28
CA ASP A 73 0.15 -14.53 -9.37
C ASP A 73 -1.31 -14.51 -9.86
N GLY A 74 -2.12 -13.57 -9.35
CA GLY A 74 -3.53 -13.41 -9.68
C GLY A 74 -4.47 -14.35 -8.92
N LYS A 75 -3.96 -15.23 -8.07
CA LYS A 75 -4.81 -16.06 -7.21
C LYS A 75 -5.52 -15.20 -6.18
N SER A 76 -6.73 -15.61 -5.84
CA SER A 76 -7.52 -14.98 -4.79
C SER A 76 -8.04 -16.02 -3.79
N GLU A 77 -8.12 -15.61 -2.54
CA GLU A 77 -8.71 -16.39 -1.44
C GLU A 77 -9.84 -15.56 -0.84
N VAL A 78 -11.04 -16.13 -0.75
CA VAL A 78 -12.21 -15.47 -0.18
C VAL A 78 -12.67 -16.25 1.05
N THR A 79 -12.84 -15.53 2.16
CA THR A 79 -13.30 -16.10 3.43
C THR A 79 -14.49 -15.31 3.94
N ALA A 80 -15.59 -15.98 4.22
CA ALA A 80 -16.75 -15.35 4.83
C ALA A 80 -16.45 -14.92 6.27
N LEU A 81 -16.90 -13.73 6.65
CA LEU A 81 -16.81 -13.21 8.01
C LEU A 81 -17.85 -13.91 8.88
N THR A 82 -17.43 -14.94 9.61
CA THR A 82 -18.24 -15.64 10.61
C THR A 82 -17.84 -15.18 12.00
N GLY A 83 -18.61 -15.55 13.04
CA GLY A 83 -18.32 -15.17 14.42
C GLY A 83 -16.95 -15.64 14.95
N THR A 84 -16.26 -16.53 14.25
CA THR A 84 -14.89 -16.99 14.57
C THR A 84 -13.81 -16.30 13.74
N PHE A 85 -14.17 -15.45 12.77
CA PHE A 85 -13.20 -14.76 11.94
C PHE A 85 -12.44 -13.69 12.74
N ASN A 86 -11.12 -13.72 12.63
CA ASN A 86 -10.23 -12.76 13.28
C ASN A 86 -9.45 -11.99 12.21
N VAL A 87 -9.72 -10.69 12.09
CA VAL A 87 -9.06 -9.81 11.10
C VAL A 87 -7.55 -9.75 11.31
N ALA A 88 -7.09 -9.66 12.56
CA ALA A 88 -5.65 -9.58 12.86
C ALA A 88 -4.92 -10.87 12.45
N GLU A 89 -5.54 -12.04 12.67
CA GLU A 89 -4.98 -13.31 12.21
C GLU A 89 -4.93 -13.40 10.69
N ALA A 90 -5.99 -12.95 9.99
CA ALA A 90 -6.04 -12.93 8.54
C ALA A 90 -4.95 -12.00 7.95
N MET A 91 -4.78 -10.81 8.52
CA MET A 91 -3.72 -9.87 8.14
C MET A 91 -2.32 -10.46 8.36
N ASN A 92 -2.08 -11.09 9.51
CA ASN A 92 -0.81 -11.74 9.80
C ASN A 92 -0.54 -12.93 8.87
N ALA A 93 -1.56 -13.74 8.57
CA ALA A 93 -1.44 -14.84 7.61
C ALA A 93 -1.10 -14.33 6.21
N PHE A 94 -1.75 -13.26 5.77
CA PHE A 94 -1.46 -12.61 4.50
C PHE A 94 -0.01 -12.10 4.45
N LEU A 95 0.44 -11.35 5.46
CA LEU A 95 1.80 -10.81 5.53
C LEU A 95 2.89 -11.90 5.50
N LYS A 96 2.64 -13.03 6.17
CA LYS A 96 3.58 -14.16 6.19
C LYS A 96 3.81 -14.84 4.84
N ARG A 97 2.96 -14.57 3.84
CA ARG A 97 3.12 -15.06 2.47
C ARG A 97 4.25 -14.37 1.71
N PHE A 98 4.68 -13.20 2.19
CA PHE A 98 5.67 -12.35 1.53
C PHE A 98 7.00 -12.33 2.26
N SER A 99 8.10 -12.39 1.51
CA SER A 99 9.45 -12.10 1.97
C SER A 99 10.01 -10.94 1.17
N ILE A 100 10.42 -9.87 1.85
CA ILE A 100 11.01 -8.69 1.22
C ILE A 100 12.41 -8.50 1.80
N GLU A 101 13.42 -8.53 0.93
CA GLU A 101 14.83 -8.36 1.27
C GLU A 101 15.37 -7.08 0.65
N GLY A 102 16.37 -6.50 1.30
CA GLY A 102 17.09 -5.32 0.80
C GLY A 102 17.07 -4.13 1.74
N PRO A 103 17.85 -3.08 1.41
CA PRO A 103 18.07 -1.94 2.31
C PRO A 103 16.80 -1.11 2.55
N ASP A 104 15.92 -1.00 1.56
CA ASP A 104 14.72 -0.16 1.61
C ASP A 104 13.44 -0.93 1.97
N ARG A 105 13.57 -2.17 2.47
CA ARG A 105 12.43 -3.00 2.86
C ARG A 105 11.47 -2.34 3.86
N LYS A 106 11.98 -1.38 4.66
CA LYS A 106 11.19 -0.70 5.69
C LYS A 106 10.08 0.19 5.13
N VAL A 107 10.21 0.66 3.88
CA VAL A 107 9.19 1.48 3.22
C VAL A 107 8.23 0.66 2.36
N CYS A 108 8.54 -0.63 2.17
CA CYS A 108 7.73 -1.57 1.40
C CYS A 108 6.72 -2.27 2.33
N GLY A 109 5.69 -1.57 2.73
CA GLY A 109 4.60 -2.08 3.56
C GLY A 109 3.28 -2.14 2.80
N LEU A 110 2.21 -2.37 3.56
CA LEU A 110 0.85 -2.26 3.06
C LEU A 110 0.36 -0.82 3.20
N PHE A 111 -0.21 -0.29 2.14
CA PHE A 111 -0.85 1.01 2.11
C PHE A 111 -2.34 0.84 1.92
N GLY A 112 -3.14 1.51 2.73
CA GLY A 112 -4.57 1.36 2.63
C GLY A 112 -5.33 2.11 3.71
N TYR A 113 -6.54 1.68 3.95
CA TYR A 113 -7.43 2.31 4.92
C TYR A 113 -8.33 1.28 5.62
N THR A 114 -8.82 1.68 6.77
CA THR A 114 -9.89 1.01 7.51
C THR A 114 -10.99 2.04 7.72
N ALA A 115 -12.19 1.76 7.24
CA ALA A 115 -13.34 2.62 7.46
C ALA A 115 -13.71 2.63 8.95
N PHE A 116 -14.35 3.72 9.40
CA PHE A 116 -14.73 3.86 10.80
C PHE A 116 -15.61 2.70 11.29
N ASP A 117 -16.56 2.29 10.48
CA ASP A 117 -17.50 1.21 10.82
C ASP A 117 -16.85 -0.17 10.91
N ALA A 118 -15.64 -0.31 10.37
CA ALA A 118 -14.88 -1.56 10.45
C ALA A 118 -14.39 -1.88 11.88
N VAL A 119 -14.52 -0.95 12.83
CA VAL A 119 -14.24 -1.21 14.26
C VAL A 119 -15.01 -2.43 14.79
N ARG A 120 -16.18 -2.74 14.24
CA ARG A 120 -16.99 -3.93 14.53
C ARG A 120 -16.29 -5.26 14.29
N TYR A 121 -15.24 -5.27 13.46
CA TYR A 121 -14.45 -6.47 13.18
C TYR A 121 -13.32 -6.69 14.19
N PHE A 122 -13.00 -5.68 15.00
CA PHE A 122 -11.93 -5.71 15.99
C PHE A 122 -12.45 -5.71 17.42
N GLU A 123 -13.60 -5.08 17.65
CA GLU A 123 -14.18 -4.86 18.97
C GLU A 123 -15.67 -5.28 18.98
N ASN A 124 -16.12 -5.80 20.10
CA ASN A 124 -17.53 -6.16 20.29
C ASN A 124 -18.36 -4.93 20.66
N ILE A 125 -18.42 -3.96 19.75
CA ILE A 125 -19.17 -2.72 19.91
C ILE A 125 -20.38 -2.74 18.99
N PRO A 126 -21.59 -2.43 19.46
CA PRO A 126 -22.75 -2.27 18.59
C PRO A 126 -22.56 -1.00 17.74
N VAL A 127 -22.16 -1.17 16.51
CA VAL A 127 -22.14 -0.11 15.51
C VAL A 127 -23.52 -0.08 14.86
N MET A 128 -24.17 1.09 14.88
CA MET A 128 -25.39 1.27 14.08
C MET A 128 -25.00 1.08 12.61
N GLU A 129 -25.67 0.17 11.93
CA GLU A 129 -25.53 0.04 10.48
C GLU A 129 -25.97 1.37 9.84
N ALA A 130 -24.99 2.16 9.43
CA ALA A 130 -25.27 3.24 8.51
C ALA A 130 -25.58 2.57 7.16
N HIS A 131 -26.83 2.63 6.74
CA HIS A 131 -27.22 2.25 5.40
C HIS A 131 -26.57 3.22 4.41
N HIS A 132 -25.35 2.91 3.98
CA HIS A 132 -24.70 3.58 2.87
C HIS A 132 -25.16 2.88 1.58
N GLU A 133 -26.31 3.25 1.09
CA GLU A 133 -26.88 2.73 -0.16
C GLU A 133 -26.05 3.08 -1.41
N GLU A 134 -25.00 3.90 -1.28
CA GLU A 134 -24.23 4.42 -2.42
C GLU A 134 -22.71 4.29 -2.31
N ASN A 135 -22.16 3.66 -1.28
CA ASN A 135 -20.72 3.57 -1.13
C ASN A 135 -20.20 2.16 -1.37
N ASP A 136 -19.73 1.89 -2.59
CA ASP A 136 -19.11 0.62 -2.98
C ASP A 136 -17.68 0.42 -2.43
N ALA A 137 -17.18 1.35 -1.62
CA ALA A 137 -15.85 1.25 -1.05
C ALA A 137 -15.79 0.13 0.00
N PRO A 138 -14.74 -0.72 -0.02
CA PRO A 138 -14.53 -1.72 1.01
C PRO A 138 -14.45 -1.12 2.42
N ASP A 139 -14.91 -1.87 3.44
CA ASP A 139 -14.76 -1.48 4.84
C ASP A 139 -13.28 -1.44 5.26
N MET A 140 -12.46 -2.27 4.65
CA MET A 140 -11.03 -2.30 4.84
C MET A 140 -10.35 -2.69 3.52
N LEU A 141 -9.27 -2.00 3.17
CA LEU A 141 -8.45 -2.35 2.01
C LEU A 141 -6.99 -1.98 2.27
N TYR A 142 -6.11 -2.97 2.17
CA TYR A 142 -4.65 -2.80 2.25
C TYR A 142 -3.97 -3.45 1.06
N ILE A 143 -3.03 -2.72 0.45
CA ILE A 143 -2.41 -3.07 -0.82
C ILE A 143 -0.89 -3.07 -0.66
N LEU A 144 -0.24 -4.13 -1.16
CA LEU A 144 1.19 -4.17 -1.41
C LEU A 144 1.45 -3.65 -2.81
N TYR A 145 2.26 -2.60 -2.93
CA TYR A 145 2.58 -1.96 -4.20
C TYR A 145 3.97 -2.33 -4.71
N LYS A 146 4.11 -2.39 -6.04
CA LYS A 146 5.39 -2.65 -6.70
C LYS A 146 6.37 -1.51 -6.52
N TYR A 147 5.90 -0.28 -6.62
CA TYR A 147 6.72 0.92 -6.49
C TYR A 147 6.25 1.76 -5.31
N VAL A 148 7.22 2.24 -4.53
CA VAL A 148 6.99 3.22 -3.46
C VAL A 148 7.96 4.36 -3.65
N LEU A 149 7.44 5.56 -3.88
CA LEU A 149 8.20 6.79 -3.97
C LEU A 149 8.15 7.47 -2.61
N VAL A 150 9.32 7.67 -2.00
CA VAL A 150 9.44 8.25 -0.65
C VAL A 150 10.03 9.64 -0.77
N PHE A 151 9.25 10.65 -0.43
CA PHE A 151 9.67 12.04 -0.39
C PHE A 151 10.06 12.41 1.05
N ASN A 152 11.33 12.74 1.26
CA ASN A 152 11.83 13.23 2.52
C ASN A 152 11.82 14.78 2.49
N HIS A 153 10.88 15.39 3.20
CA HIS A 153 10.70 16.84 3.22
C HIS A 153 11.86 17.60 3.88
N PHE A 154 12.51 16.96 4.85
CA PHE A 154 13.65 17.56 5.54
C PHE A 154 14.90 17.65 4.66
N LYS A 155 15.14 16.60 3.85
CA LYS A 155 16.31 16.50 2.98
C LYS A 155 16.07 16.95 1.55
N ASN A 156 14.82 17.26 1.17
CA ASN A 156 14.39 17.45 -0.21
C ASN A 156 14.88 16.34 -1.15
N GLU A 157 14.77 15.09 -0.66
CA GLU A 157 15.22 13.90 -1.37
C GLU A 157 14.03 13.02 -1.75
N LEU A 158 14.01 12.57 -2.98
CA LEU A 158 13.04 11.60 -3.48
C LEU A 158 13.74 10.27 -3.72
N THR A 159 13.27 9.20 -3.05
CA THR A 159 13.75 7.84 -3.27
C THR A 159 12.69 7.03 -3.98
N LEU A 160 13.02 6.47 -5.14
CA LEU A 160 12.18 5.53 -5.88
C LEU A 160 12.56 4.12 -5.46
N VAL A 161 11.62 3.34 -4.92
CA VAL A 161 11.85 1.96 -4.49
C VAL A 161 10.96 1.02 -5.28
N GLU A 162 11.52 -0.08 -5.76
CA GLU A 162 10.82 -1.13 -6.50
C GLU A 162 11.00 -2.49 -5.83
N LEU A 163 9.90 -3.25 -5.75
CA LEU A 163 9.90 -4.65 -5.39
C LEU A 163 10.09 -5.50 -6.64
N MET A 164 11.21 -6.21 -6.71
CA MET A 164 11.60 -7.05 -7.83
C MET A 164 11.47 -8.53 -7.50
N GLN A 165 10.86 -9.29 -8.39
CA GLN A 165 10.98 -10.74 -8.41
C GLN A 165 12.17 -11.18 -9.26
N SER A 166 12.63 -12.41 -9.07
CA SER A 166 13.73 -12.97 -9.85
C SER A 166 13.40 -13.00 -11.34
N GLY A 167 14.30 -12.47 -12.17
CA GLY A 167 14.15 -12.45 -13.63
C GLY A 167 13.37 -11.25 -14.19
N GLU A 168 12.88 -10.35 -13.35
CA GLU A 168 12.25 -9.12 -13.82
C GLU A 168 13.28 -8.04 -14.21
N ASN A 169 12.87 -7.17 -15.13
CA ASN A 169 13.59 -5.93 -15.43
C ASN A 169 13.01 -4.78 -14.62
N SER A 170 13.88 -3.85 -14.19
CA SER A 170 13.46 -2.67 -13.44
C SER A 170 12.66 -1.69 -14.28
N GLY A 171 11.58 -1.16 -13.72
CA GLY A 171 10.77 -0.07 -14.27
C GLY A 171 11.12 1.32 -13.70
N LEU A 172 12.13 1.45 -12.85
CA LEU A 172 12.44 2.74 -12.20
C LEU A 172 12.82 3.85 -13.19
N GLN A 173 13.46 3.51 -14.31
CA GLN A 173 13.81 4.50 -15.34
C GLN A 173 12.57 5.11 -15.99
N GLU A 174 11.52 4.32 -16.20
CA GLU A 174 10.25 4.80 -16.78
C GLU A 174 9.54 5.75 -15.81
N ILE A 175 9.52 5.42 -14.52
CA ILE A 175 8.95 6.27 -13.48
C ILE A 175 9.73 7.58 -13.36
N GLU A 176 11.07 7.52 -13.35
CA GLU A 176 11.91 8.72 -13.29
C GLU A 176 11.69 9.65 -14.50
N THR A 177 11.44 9.08 -15.66
CA THR A 177 11.16 9.87 -16.88
C THR A 177 9.79 10.55 -16.82
N LEU A 178 8.83 9.93 -16.11
CA LEU A 178 7.46 10.45 -15.99
C LEU A 178 7.35 11.60 -14.98
N ILE A 179 8.16 11.61 -13.96
CA ILE A 179 8.11 12.60 -12.87
C ILE A 179 8.97 13.83 -13.17
#